data_1cf9517bb86c810dfbcd6991b2140e39
#
_entry.id   1cf9517bb86c810dfbcd6991b2140e39
#
_cell.length_a   1.000
_cell.length_b   1.000
_cell.length_c   1.000
_cell.angle_alpha   90.00
_cell.angle_beta   90.00
_cell.angle_gamma   90.00
#
_symmetry.space_group_name_H-M   'P 1'
#
loop_
_entity.id
_entity.type
_entity.pdbx_description
1 polymer ?
#
loop_
_entity_poly.entity_id
_entity_poly.type
_entity_poly.pdbx_seq_one_letter_code
_entity_poly.pdbx_strand_id
1 'polypeptide(L)'
;MARGNGRTLNVKIPTAKVIKALEQALNKLELDYTSQDEAESKYQKAMDKWRKDIGTWAISKFSKAENIRTNYRSWNNTLNVDFDLTVDEKDFPQEPERNFEQMSVHTYRDMKDEMSNAIRILKMTDEETVSTSTYNSIARYL
;
A
#
# COMPACT_ATOMS: atom_id res chain seq x y z
N MET A 1 -47.70 7.90 18.33
CA MET A 1 -46.71 6.99 18.33
C MET A 1 -45.50 7.37 17.53
N ALA A 2 -44.47 7.32 18.16
CA ALA A 2 -43.27 7.65 17.45
C ALA A 2 -42.78 6.47 16.63
N ARG A 3 -43.09 6.53 15.41
CA ARG A 3 -42.62 5.55 14.50
C ARG A 3 -41.35 5.96 13.89
N GLY A 4 -40.75 7.01 14.38
CA GLY A 4 -39.52 7.52 13.83
C GLY A 4 -38.35 6.54 13.86
N ASN A 5 -38.36 5.64 14.80
CA ASN A 5 -37.31 4.67 14.97
C ASN A 5 -37.14 3.70 13.79
N GLY A 6 -38.11 3.59 12.92
CA GLY A 6 -37.99 2.77 11.72
C GLY A 6 -37.81 3.55 10.45
N ARG A 7 -37.69 4.85 10.52
CA ARG A 7 -37.60 5.68 9.33
C ARG A 7 -36.22 5.63 8.69
N THR A 8 -36.22 5.40 7.38
CA THR A 8 -35.01 5.58 6.58
C THR A 8 -34.90 7.06 6.25
N LEU A 9 -33.76 7.64 6.54
CA LEU A 9 -33.47 9.00 6.15
C LEU A 9 -33.22 9.06 4.66
N ASN A 10 -34.09 9.74 3.93
CA ASN A 10 -33.91 9.96 2.50
C ASN A 10 -33.14 11.24 2.28
N VAL A 11 -31.83 11.08 2.03
CA VAL A 11 -30.97 12.19 1.67
C VAL A 11 -30.86 12.21 0.16
N LYS A 12 -31.23 13.34 -0.46
CA LYS A 12 -31.09 13.53 -1.90
C LYS A 12 -29.74 14.24 -2.14
N ILE A 13 -28.86 13.56 -2.78
CA ILE A 13 -27.52 14.10 -3.10
C ILE A 13 -27.52 14.42 -4.60
N PRO A 14 -27.12 15.64 -4.99
CA PRO A 14 -27.04 16.00 -6.41
C PRO A 14 -26.12 15.04 -7.17
N THR A 15 -26.62 14.54 -8.29
CA THR A 15 -25.86 13.61 -9.15
C THR A 15 -24.52 14.21 -9.56
N ALA A 16 -24.50 15.50 -9.89
CA ALA A 16 -23.27 16.19 -10.28
C ALA A 16 -22.19 16.15 -9.17
N LYS A 17 -22.59 16.27 -7.91
CA LYS A 17 -21.66 16.19 -6.79
C LYS A 17 -21.08 14.79 -6.63
N VAL A 18 -21.92 13.76 -6.83
CA VAL A 18 -21.47 12.36 -6.75
C VAL A 18 -20.48 12.05 -7.86
N ILE A 19 -20.78 12.49 -9.08
CA ILE A 19 -19.87 12.32 -10.23
C ILE A 19 -18.53 12.98 -9.93
N LYS A 20 -18.53 14.21 -9.47
CA LYS A 20 -17.33 14.94 -9.13
C LYS A 20 -16.51 14.24 -8.05
N ALA A 21 -17.17 13.75 -7.00
CA ALA A 21 -16.50 13.02 -5.92
C ALA A 21 -15.87 11.72 -6.42
N LEU A 22 -16.56 10.98 -7.31
CA LEU A 22 -16.03 9.77 -7.93
C LEU A 22 -14.84 10.08 -8.83
N GLU A 23 -14.90 11.15 -9.62
CA GLU A 23 -13.79 11.57 -10.47
C GLU A 23 -12.56 11.93 -9.63
N GLN A 24 -12.76 12.63 -8.52
CA GLN A 24 -11.67 12.95 -7.59
C GLN A 24 -11.09 11.69 -6.94
N ALA A 25 -11.94 10.75 -6.52
CA ALA A 25 -11.49 9.49 -5.95
C ALA A 25 -10.72 8.64 -6.97
N LEU A 26 -11.16 8.64 -8.23
CA LEU A 26 -10.47 7.93 -9.30
C LEU A 26 -9.10 8.54 -9.57
N ASN A 27 -8.99 9.86 -9.62
CA ASN A 27 -7.71 10.55 -9.78
C ASN A 27 -6.76 10.24 -8.63
N LYS A 28 -7.27 10.21 -7.40
CA LYS A 28 -6.46 9.83 -6.25
C LYS A 28 -5.98 8.40 -6.34
N LEU A 29 -6.83 7.47 -6.76
CA LEU A 29 -6.48 6.07 -6.96
C LEU A 29 -5.33 5.94 -7.98
N GLU A 30 -5.41 6.65 -9.09
CA GLU A 30 -4.37 6.64 -10.13
C GLU A 30 -3.05 7.20 -9.62
N LEU A 31 -3.10 8.30 -8.87
CA LEU A 31 -1.90 8.89 -8.27
C LEU A 31 -1.26 7.95 -7.24
N ASP A 32 -2.06 7.36 -6.37
CA ASP A 32 -1.57 6.44 -5.35
C ASP A 32 -0.96 5.19 -5.99
N TYR A 33 -1.56 4.69 -7.05
CA TYR A 33 -1.04 3.52 -7.76
C TYR A 33 0.27 3.81 -8.49
N THR A 34 0.36 4.96 -9.18
CA THR A 34 1.60 5.34 -9.86
C THR A 34 2.73 5.66 -8.88
N SER A 35 2.42 6.30 -7.76
CA SER A 35 3.43 6.65 -6.77
C SER A 35 3.98 5.46 -6.00
N GLN A 36 3.26 4.33 -5.96
CA GLN A 36 3.77 3.13 -5.28
C GLN A 36 5.03 2.57 -5.94
N ASP A 37 5.18 2.69 -7.25
CA ASP A 37 6.39 2.24 -7.95
C ASP A 37 7.61 3.07 -7.54
N GLU A 38 7.43 4.38 -7.36
CA GLU A 38 8.50 5.23 -6.84
C GLU A 38 8.87 4.89 -5.41
N ALA A 39 7.86 4.64 -4.56
CA ALA A 39 8.08 4.25 -3.17
C ALA A 39 8.82 2.91 -3.09
N GLU A 40 8.42 1.94 -3.90
CA GLU A 40 9.10 0.65 -3.99
C GLU A 40 10.54 0.79 -4.47
N SER A 41 10.78 1.60 -5.50
CA SER A 41 12.11 1.85 -6.03
C SER A 41 13.02 2.50 -4.97
N LYS A 42 12.52 3.48 -4.24
CA LYS A 42 13.25 4.11 -3.14
C LYS A 42 13.57 3.12 -2.03
N TYR A 43 12.60 2.30 -1.67
CA TYR A 43 12.78 1.26 -0.66
C TYR A 43 13.85 0.25 -1.08
N GLN A 44 13.82 -0.23 -2.33
CA GLN A 44 14.82 -1.17 -2.84
C GLN A 44 16.22 -0.58 -2.85
N LYS A 45 16.36 0.68 -3.24
CA LYS A 45 17.65 1.38 -3.18
C LYS A 45 18.16 1.51 -1.74
N ALA A 46 17.27 1.83 -0.81
CA ALA A 46 17.62 1.93 0.61
C ALA A 46 18.04 0.56 1.17
N MET A 47 17.34 -0.51 0.78
CA MET A 47 17.70 -1.88 1.17
C MET A 47 19.05 -2.30 0.60
N ASP A 48 19.34 -2.00 -0.65
CA ASP A 48 20.62 -2.32 -1.27
C ASP A 48 21.77 -1.60 -0.57
N LYS A 49 21.56 -0.33 -0.23
CA LYS A 49 22.52 0.44 0.55
C LYS A 49 22.71 -0.16 1.94
N TRP A 50 21.62 -0.48 2.61
CA TRP A 50 21.68 -1.08 3.94
C TRP A 50 22.43 -2.42 3.92
N ARG A 51 22.18 -3.27 2.94
CA ARG A 51 22.90 -4.56 2.80
C ARG A 51 24.40 -4.36 2.71
N LYS A 52 24.84 -3.37 1.93
CA LYS A 52 26.27 -3.04 1.82
C LYS A 52 26.81 -2.49 3.14
N ASP A 53 26.07 -1.59 3.76
CA ASP A 53 26.49 -0.93 5.00
C ASP A 53 26.57 -1.94 6.15
N ILE A 54 25.55 -2.78 6.31
CA ILE A 54 25.53 -3.80 7.37
C ILE A 54 26.62 -4.85 7.15
N GLY A 55 26.86 -5.24 5.90
CA GLY A 55 27.91 -6.17 5.55
C GLY A 55 29.30 -5.62 5.89
N THR A 56 29.58 -4.40 5.49
CA THR A 56 30.84 -3.72 5.79
C THR A 56 31.03 -3.55 7.29
N TRP A 57 29.99 -3.12 7.97
CA TRP A 57 30.02 -2.95 9.43
C TRP A 57 30.27 -4.29 10.14
N ALA A 58 29.57 -5.35 9.77
CA ALA A 58 29.72 -6.67 10.37
C ALA A 58 31.14 -7.22 10.16
N ILE A 59 31.69 -7.05 8.96
CA ILE A 59 33.08 -7.48 8.67
C ILE A 59 34.07 -6.72 9.56
N SER A 60 33.85 -5.41 9.76
CA SER A 60 34.70 -4.61 10.62
C SER A 60 34.69 -5.06 12.08
N LYS A 61 33.60 -5.71 12.51
CA LYS A 61 33.41 -6.21 13.87
C LYS A 61 33.70 -7.71 14.02
N PHE A 62 34.07 -8.38 12.96
CA PHE A 62 34.22 -9.83 12.93
C PHE A 62 35.21 -10.35 13.99
N SER A 63 36.23 -9.59 14.32
CA SER A 63 37.20 -9.99 15.38
C SER A 63 36.53 -10.16 16.77
N LYS A 64 35.37 -9.57 16.96
CA LYS A 64 34.55 -9.67 18.20
C LYS A 64 33.43 -10.65 18.08
N ALA A 65 33.34 -11.37 16.96
CA ALA A 65 32.23 -12.29 16.71
C ALA A 65 32.26 -13.50 17.64
N GLU A 66 31.11 -13.90 18.07
CA GLU A 66 30.89 -15.08 18.92
C GLU A 66 30.02 -16.08 18.18
N ASN A 67 30.07 -17.35 18.58
CA ASN A 67 29.20 -18.42 18.04
C ASN A 67 29.27 -18.53 16.52
N ILE A 68 30.50 -18.53 15.99
CA ILE A 68 30.70 -18.64 14.54
C ILE A 68 30.26 -20.02 14.06
N ARG A 69 29.35 -20.04 13.08
CA ARG A 69 28.82 -21.27 12.49
C ARG A 69 29.01 -21.20 10.98
N THR A 70 29.29 -22.36 10.40
CA THR A 70 29.44 -22.48 8.95
C THR A 70 28.58 -23.61 8.42
N ASN A 71 28.05 -23.44 7.22
CA ASN A 71 27.31 -24.46 6.50
C ASN A 71 27.67 -24.40 5.03
N TYR A 72 28.33 -25.46 4.53
CA TYR A 72 28.71 -25.54 3.14
C TYR A 72 27.69 -26.36 2.35
N ARG A 73 27.20 -25.79 1.25
CA ARG A 73 26.27 -26.44 0.33
C ARG A 73 27.03 -26.82 -0.93
N SER A 74 27.35 -28.11 -1.09
CA SER A 74 28.16 -28.59 -2.22
C SER A 74 27.41 -28.50 -3.56
N TRP A 75 26.08 -28.57 -3.53
CA TRP A 75 25.26 -28.53 -4.73
C TRP A 75 25.29 -27.18 -5.46
N ASN A 76 25.59 -26.09 -4.76
CA ASN A 76 25.71 -24.76 -5.36
C ASN A 76 27.00 -24.03 -4.97
N ASN A 77 27.96 -24.73 -4.37
CA ASN A 77 29.24 -24.18 -3.94
C ASN A 77 29.11 -22.92 -3.05
N THR A 78 28.14 -22.92 -2.14
CA THR A 78 27.88 -21.80 -1.27
C THR A 78 28.26 -22.13 0.17
N LEU A 79 29.07 -21.27 0.79
CA LEU A 79 29.39 -21.34 2.21
C LEU A 79 28.59 -20.28 2.95
N ASN A 80 27.72 -20.71 3.86
CA ASN A 80 27.03 -19.81 4.78
C ASN A 80 27.86 -19.67 6.05
N VAL A 81 28.08 -18.45 6.48
CA VAL A 81 28.79 -18.13 7.72
C VAL A 81 27.87 -17.29 8.58
N ASP A 82 27.55 -17.79 9.76
CA ASP A 82 26.73 -17.09 10.75
C ASP A 82 27.55 -16.78 11.99
N PHE A 83 27.35 -15.63 12.59
CA PHE A 83 28.01 -15.25 13.83
C PHE A 83 27.17 -14.25 14.59
N ASP A 84 27.44 -14.14 15.89
CA ASP A 84 26.71 -13.22 16.76
C ASP A 84 27.66 -12.07 17.16
N LEU A 85 27.07 -10.87 17.20
CA LEU A 85 27.75 -9.67 17.69
C LEU A 85 26.93 -9.07 18.80
N THR A 86 27.57 -8.77 19.93
CA THR A 86 26.92 -8.05 21.03
C THR A 86 27.13 -6.56 20.81
N VAL A 87 26.04 -5.83 20.52
CA VAL A 87 26.07 -4.40 20.19
C VAL A 87 24.85 -3.71 20.76
N ASP A 88 24.97 -2.40 20.96
CA ASP A 88 23.82 -1.57 21.31
C ASP A 88 22.97 -1.29 20.07
N GLU A 89 21.68 -1.14 20.26
CA GLU A 89 20.71 -0.94 19.20
C GLU A 89 21.03 0.24 18.29
N LYS A 90 21.73 1.24 18.80
CA LYS A 90 22.07 2.46 18.06
C LYS A 90 23.39 2.38 17.28
N ASP A 91 24.17 1.31 17.47
CA ASP A 91 25.55 1.25 16.98
C ASP A 91 25.71 0.51 15.65
N PHE A 92 24.62 0.06 15.05
CA PHE A 92 24.68 -0.64 13.78
C PHE A 92 23.74 -0.01 12.75
N PRO A 93 24.00 -0.19 11.45
CA PRO A 93 23.11 0.33 10.41
C PRO A 93 21.70 -0.25 10.53
N GLN A 94 20.71 0.64 10.57
CA GLN A 94 19.30 0.25 10.74
C GLN A 94 18.67 -0.13 9.41
N GLU A 95 17.92 -1.23 9.43
CA GLU A 95 17.17 -1.67 8.26
C GLU A 95 16.08 -0.67 7.91
N PRO A 96 15.96 -0.28 6.61
CA PRO A 96 14.88 0.60 6.19
C PRO A 96 13.51 -0.02 6.47
N GLU A 97 12.59 0.80 6.95
CA GLU A 97 11.21 0.39 7.18
C GLU A 97 10.38 0.53 5.90
N ARG A 98 9.51 -0.45 5.68
CA ARG A 98 8.56 -0.39 4.59
C ARG A 98 7.31 0.36 5.06
N ASN A 99 7.21 1.65 4.73
CA ASN A 99 6.15 2.54 5.20
C ASN A 99 5.02 2.76 4.21
N PHE A 100 4.87 1.89 3.22
CA PHE A 100 3.85 2.07 2.20
C PHE A 100 3.17 0.74 1.90
N GLU A 101 1.90 0.84 1.49
CA GLU A 101 1.12 -0.30 1.04
C GLU A 101 1.25 -0.42 -0.47
N GLN A 102 1.27 -1.66 -0.95
CA GLN A 102 1.35 -1.95 -2.36
C GLN A 102 0.04 -2.56 -2.82
N MET A 103 -0.61 -1.89 -3.79
CA MET A 103 -1.81 -2.40 -4.41
C MET A 103 -1.44 -3.24 -5.63
N SER A 104 -2.06 -4.43 -5.77
CA SER A 104 -1.84 -5.25 -6.96
C SER A 104 -2.45 -4.60 -8.20
N VAL A 105 -1.90 -4.89 -9.37
CA VAL A 105 -2.44 -4.40 -10.63
C VAL A 105 -3.89 -4.87 -10.85
N HIS A 106 -4.21 -6.07 -10.40
CA HIS A 106 -5.56 -6.62 -10.49
C HIS A 106 -6.56 -5.82 -9.66
N THR A 107 -6.23 -5.55 -8.41
CA THR A 107 -7.06 -4.72 -7.52
C THR A 107 -7.25 -3.32 -8.08
N TYR A 108 -6.18 -2.71 -8.56
CA TYR A 108 -6.23 -1.37 -9.17
C TYR A 108 -7.17 -1.33 -10.37
N ARG A 109 -7.06 -2.30 -11.29
CA ARG A 109 -7.92 -2.37 -12.47
C ARG A 109 -9.38 -2.56 -12.11
N ASP A 110 -9.66 -3.45 -11.16
CA ASP A 110 -11.04 -3.70 -10.73
C ASP A 110 -11.67 -2.46 -10.13
N MET A 111 -10.98 -1.76 -9.25
CA MET A 111 -11.47 -0.52 -8.64
C MET A 111 -11.65 0.57 -9.69
N LYS A 112 -10.69 0.72 -10.60
CA LYS A 112 -10.75 1.70 -11.67
C LYS A 112 -11.97 1.45 -12.57
N ASP A 113 -12.19 0.21 -12.98
CA ASP A 113 -13.30 -0.18 -13.85
C ASP A 113 -14.65 0.06 -13.16
N GLU A 114 -14.78 -0.31 -11.90
CA GLU A 114 -16.01 -0.10 -11.14
C GLU A 114 -16.34 1.39 -10.96
N MET A 115 -15.34 2.19 -10.63
CA MET A 115 -15.51 3.65 -10.49
C MET A 115 -15.83 4.30 -11.82
N SER A 116 -15.15 3.92 -12.90
CA SER A 116 -15.40 4.44 -14.24
C SER A 116 -16.79 4.09 -14.74
N ASN A 117 -17.25 2.86 -14.47
CA ASN A 117 -18.61 2.44 -14.82
C ASN A 117 -19.66 3.21 -14.04
N ALA A 118 -19.44 3.42 -12.74
CA ALA A 118 -20.35 4.21 -11.92
C ALA A 118 -20.48 5.65 -12.44
N ILE A 119 -19.37 6.28 -12.78
CA ILE A 119 -19.35 7.63 -13.36
C ILE A 119 -20.13 7.64 -14.68
N ARG A 120 -19.89 6.68 -15.55
CA ARG A 120 -20.56 6.58 -16.84
C ARG A 120 -22.08 6.44 -16.67
N ILE A 121 -22.52 5.56 -15.80
CA ILE A 121 -23.95 5.34 -15.53
C ILE A 121 -24.60 6.61 -14.99
N LEU A 122 -23.94 7.29 -14.04
CA LEU A 122 -24.48 8.53 -13.49
C LEU A 122 -24.53 9.66 -14.51
N LYS A 123 -23.60 9.71 -15.44
CA LYS A 123 -23.63 10.71 -16.53
C LYS A 123 -24.73 10.44 -17.54
N MET A 124 -25.17 9.20 -17.68
CA MET A 124 -26.24 8.81 -18.60
C MET A 124 -27.64 8.95 -18.01
N THR A 125 -27.75 9.12 -16.69
CA THR A 125 -29.05 9.28 -16.05
C THR A 125 -29.58 10.71 -16.20
N ASP A 126 -30.88 10.86 -16.35
CA ASP A 126 -31.54 12.17 -16.37
C ASP A 126 -31.89 12.65 -14.96
N GLU A 127 -31.64 11.84 -13.95
CA GLU A 127 -31.94 12.16 -12.56
C GLU A 127 -30.99 13.21 -12.03
N GLU A 128 -31.56 14.28 -11.44
CA GLU A 128 -30.76 15.34 -10.82
C GLU A 128 -30.14 14.94 -9.49
N THR A 129 -30.73 13.93 -8.83
CA THR A 129 -30.28 13.44 -7.54
C THR A 129 -30.17 11.93 -7.56
N VAL A 130 -29.23 11.40 -6.76
CA VAL A 130 -29.11 9.95 -6.57
C VAL A 130 -29.92 9.49 -5.36
N SER A 131 -30.46 8.29 -5.44
CA SER A 131 -31.14 7.67 -4.30
C SER A 131 -30.14 7.25 -3.23
N THR A 132 -30.63 7.12 -2.00
CA THR A 132 -29.80 6.60 -0.89
C THR A 132 -29.23 5.23 -1.21
N SER A 133 -30.03 4.38 -1.83
CA SER A 133 -29.60 3.03 -2.24
C SER A 133 -28.43 3.10 -3.24
N THR A 134 -28.54 3.92 -4.27
CA THR A 134 -27.47 4.11 -5.25
C THR A 134 -26.21 4.69 -4.62
N TYR A 135 -26.39 5.71 -3.77
CA TYR A 135 -25.26 6.32 -3.05
C TYR A 135 -24.53 5.29 -2.20
N ASN A 136 -25.27 4.48 -1.45
CA ASN A 136 -24.66 3.45 -0.59
C ASN A 136 -23.85 2.43 -1.39
N SER A 137 -24.27 2.11 -2.60
CA SER A 137 -23.55 1.15 -3.44
C SER A 137 -22.20 1.67 -3.94
N ILE A 138 -22.04 2.99 -4.03
CA ILE A 138 -20.80 3.63 -4.52
C ILE A 138 -20.03 4.34 -3.42
N ALA A 139 -20.57 4.46 -2.22
CA ALA A 139 -19.95 5.20 -1.12
C ALA A 139 -18.58 4.65 -0.73
N ARG A 140 -18.35 3.36 -0.93
CA ARG A 140 -17.07 2.72 -0.62
C ARG A 140 -15.89 3.27 -1.43
N TYR A 141 -16.16 3.95 -2.54
CA TYR A 141 -15.12 4.57 -3.36
C TYR A 141 -14.88 6.03 -2.99
N LEU A 142 -15.74 6.59 -2.18
CA LEU A 142 -15.65 7.98 -1.76
C LEU A 142 -14.98 8.10 -0.38
#